data_86e4827e72cccca5d7afeb820ddaf453
#
_entry.id   86e4827e72cccca5d7afeb820ddaf453
#
_cell.length_a   1.000
_cell.length_b   1.000
_cell.length_c   1.000
_cell.angle_alpha   90.00
_cell.angle_beta   90.00
_cell.angle_gamma   90.00
#
_symmetry.space_group_name_H-M   'P 1'
#
loop_
_entity.id
_entity.type
_entity.pdbx_description
1 polymer ?
#
loop_
_entity_poly.entity_id
_entity_poly.type
_entity_poly.pdbx_seq_one_letter_code
_entity_poly.pdbx_strand_id
1 'polypeptide(L)'
;MPEGHRATAIYFRHLLLIRVEIENIVNTLAICRHTFYISSLSLPCNLNKLIIMENLQSNLFYSLAGVAAVASLASCTNKQKTTEQKPLNIVYIMTDDHTAQMMSCYDTRYMETPNLDRIAADGVRFTQSFVANSLSGPSRACMITGKHSCANKFYDNTTCVFDSSQQTFPKLLQKVGYQTALVGKWHLESLPSGFNYWQIVPGQGDYYNPAFITQDNDTIQKHGYITNLITDDAIDWMENKRDPEKPFCLLIHHKAIHRNWMADTCNLALYEDKTFPLPDNFFDDYEGRPAAAAQEMSIVKDMDMIYDLKMLRPNEKSRLRSLYERFLGRMDEGQRAAWDKFYAPIIDDFYKQ
;
A
#
# COMPACT_ATOMS: atom_id res chain seq x y z
N MET A 1 -15.13 31.51 0.85
CA MET A 1 -14.23 30.63 1.62
C MET A 1 -13.21 30.09 0.67
N PRO A 2 -11.91 30.32 0.84
CA PRO A 2 -10.92 29.97 -0.15
C PRO A 2 -10.59 28.48 -0.08
N GLU A 3 -10.59 27.83 -1.21
CA GLU A 3 -10.12 26.47 -1.45
C GLU A 3 -8.58 26.41 -1.33
N GLY A 4 -8.10 26.45 -0.14
CA GLY A 4 -6.68 26.50 0.10
C GLY A 4 -6.15 25.31 0.84
N HIS A 5 -6.15 24.11 0.28
CA HIS A 5 -5.30 23.01 0.76
C HIS A 5 -5.13 21.93 -0.30
N ARG A 6 -4.51 22.28 -1.42
CA ARG A 6 -3.87 21.31 -2.29
C ARG A 6 -2.36 21.48 -2.16
N ALA A 7 -1.91 21.44 -0.93
CA ALA A 7 -0.50 21.48 -0.68
C ALA A 7 0.08 20.08 -0.82
N THR A 8 1.16 20.02 -1.51
CA THR A 8 2.19 19.02 -1.46
C THR A 8 1.91 17.80 -2.33
N ALA A 9 2.79 17.62 -3.30
CA ALA A 9 2.99 16.35 -3.99
C ALA A 9 3.29 15.28 -2.96
N ILE A 10 2.26 14.80 -2.35
CA ILE A 10 2.29 13.77 -1.33
C ILE A 10 2.53 12.47 -2.06
N TYR A 11 3.54 11.78 -1.67
CA TYR A 11 3.86 10.42 -2.07
C TYR A 11 2.68 9.51 -1.75
N PHE A 12 1.82 9.28 -2.74
CA PHE A 12 0.69 8.38 -2.60
C PHE A 12 1.19 6.93 -2.64
N ARG A 13 1.07 6.27 -1.54
CA ARG A 13 1.15 4.82 -1.45
C ARG A 13 -0.26 4.28 -1.46
N HIS A 14 -0.62 3.66 -2.56
CA HIS A 14 -1.95 3.12 -2.70
C HIS A 14 -2.01 1.69 -2.19
N LEU A 15 -2.89 1.52 -1.21
CA LEU A 15 -3.37 0.23 -0.77
C LEU A 15 -4.41 -0.23 -1.79
N LEU A 16 -4.08 -1.24 -2.57
CA LEU A 16 -5.02 -1.85 -3.50
C LEU A 16 -5.45 -3.20 -2.93
N LEU A 17 -6.66 -3.23 -2.35
CA LEU A 17 -7.31 -4.47 -1.95
C LEU A 17 -7.97 -5.07 -3.19
N ILE A 18 -7.41 -6.16 -3.72
CA ILE A 18 -8.09 -6.94 -4.75
C ILE A 18 -9.29 -7.62 -4.09
N ARG A 19 -10.48 -7.33 -4.60
CA ARG A 19 -11.73 -7.83 -4.07
C ARG A 19 -11.83 -9.35 -4.15
N VAL A 20 -12.05 -9.95 -3.00
CA VAL A 20 -12.90 -11.12 -2.89
C VAL A 20 -14.00 -10.72 -1.92
N GLU A 21 -15.15 -10.27 -2.45
CA GLU A 21 -16.38 -9.88 -1.75
C GLU A 21 -16.28 -8.78 -0.67
N ILE A 22 -16.34 -7.52 -1.10
CA ILE A 22 -16.28 -6.30 -0.25
C ILE A 22 -17.48 -6.16 0.70
N GLU A 23 -18.62 -6.74 0.42
CA GLU A 23 -19.83 -6.59 1.25
C GLU A 23 -19.63 -7.01 2.71
N ASN A 24 -18.76 -7.98 2.97
CA ASN A 24 -18.53 -8.46 4.33
C ASN A 24 -17.54 -7.62 5.14
N ILE A 25 -16.61 -6.91 4.48
CA ILE A 25 -15.68 -5.99 5.17
C ILE A 25 -16.44 -4.74 5.63
N VAL A 26 -17.34 -4.23 4.81
CA VAL A 26 -18.20 -3.09 5.15
C VAL A 26 -19.12 -3.44 6.32
N ASN A 27 -19.68 -4.64 6.35
CA ASN A 27 -20.52 -5.11 7.45
C ASN A 27 -19.71 -5.34 8.74
N THR A 28 -18.49 -5.84 8.67
CA THR A 28 -17.63 -6.01 9.85
C THR A 28 -17.19 -4.67 10.43
N LEU A 29 -16.88 -3.68 9.58
CA LEU A 29 -16.57 -2.31 10.00
C LEU A 29 -17.81 -1.57 10.52
N ALA A 30 -19.02 -1.86 10.00
CA ALA A 30 -20.27 -1.31 10.50
C ALA A 30 -20.61 -1.89 11.90
N ILE A 31 -20.35 -3.17 12.15
CA ILE A 31 -20.52 -3.80 13.46
C ILE A 31 -19.53 -3.19 14.48
N CYS A 32 -18.28 -2.97 14.10
CA CYS A 32 -17.32 -2.24 14.96
C CYS A 32 -17.76 -0.81 15.25
N ARG A 33 -18.36 -0.10 14.30
CA ARG A 33 -18.94 1.24 14.52
C ARG A 33 -20.09 1.23 15.53
N HIS A 34 -20.98 0.24 15.47
CA HIS A 34 -22.08 0.11 16.41
C HIS A 34 -21.61 -0.25 17.83
N THR A 35 -20.59 -1.07 17.96
CA THR A 35 -20.03 -1.42 19.29
C THR A 35 -19.31 -0.24 19.95
N PHE A 36 -18.67 0.64 19.18
CA PHE A 36 -18.04 1.86 19.69
C PHE A 36 -19.04 2.97 20.07
N TYR A 37 -20.22 3.00 19.45
CA TYR A 37 -21.24 4.02 19.74
C TYR A 37 -22.04 3.73 21.01
N ILE A 38 -22.09 2.48 21.49
CA ILE A 38 -22.82 2.09 22.70
C ILE A 38 -22.01 2.38 23.97
N SER A 39 -20.69 2.54 23.89
CA SER A 39 -19.83 2.82 25.05
C SER A 39 -19.71 4.30 25.45
N SER A 40 -20.29 5.23 24.68
CA SER A 40 -20.21 6.67 24.95
C SER A 40 -21.51 7.37 25.35
N LEU A 41 -22.60 6.63 25.52
CA LEU A 41 -23.85 7.16 26.06
C LEU A 41 -23.90 6.92 27.57
N SER A 42 -23.44 7.91 28.33
CA SER A 42 -23.75 8.07 29.77
C SER A 42 -25.25 8.35 29.92
N LEU A 43 -26.03 7.36 30.27
CA LEU A 43 -27.44 7.52 30.67
C LEU A 43 -27.51 8.24 32.01
N PRO A 44 -28.31 9.31 32.13
CA PRO A 44 -28.53 9.95 33.42
C PRO A 44 -29.31 9.05 34.34
N CYS A 45 -28.83 8.96 35.56
CA CYS A 45 -29.35 8.26 36.72
C CYS A 45 -30.71 8.86 37.14
N ASN A 46 -31.85 8.38 36.62
CA ASN A 46 -33.18 8.67 37.20
C ASN A 46 -34.29 7.80 36.57
N LEU A 47 -34.15 6.49 36.56
CA LEU A 47 -35.23 5.57 36.19
C LEU A 47 -35.53 4.48 37.24
N ASN A 48 -35.06 4.63 38.46
CA ASN A 48 -35.32 3.68 39.53
C ASN A 48 -36.46 4.08 40.50
N LYS A 49 -37.43 4.88 40.06
CA LYS A 49 -38.53 5.29 40.92
C LYS A 49 -39.93 5.14 40.33
N LEU A 50 -40.14 4.30 39.35
CA LEU A 50 -41.50 4.15 38.77
C LEU A 50 -42.03 2.71 38.66
N ILE A 51 -41.50 1.75 39.39
CA ILE A 51 -42.08 0.36 39.43
C ILE A 51 -42.09 -0.10 40.87
N ILE A 52 -42.80 0.60 41.75
CA ILE A 52 -43.38 0.04 43.00
C ILE A 52 -44.60 0.87 43.28
N MET A 53 -45.72 0.48 42.76
CA MET A 53 -47.09 0.61 43.29
C MET A 53 -48.05 0.23 42.19
N GLU A 54 -48.49 -1.00 42.18
CA GLU A 54 -49.87 -1.41 42.04
C GLU A 54 -49.94 -2.94 42.16
N ASN A 55 -50.25 -3.32 43.36
CA ASN A 55 -50.44 -4.69 43.75
C ASN A 55 -51.92 -5.16 43.57
N LEU A 56 -52.04 -6.43 43.29
CA LEU A 56 -53.17 -7.28 43.65
C LEU A 56 -54.47 -7.04 42.90
N GLN A 57 -54.57 -7.64 41.68
CA GLN A 57 -55.81 -8.40 41.28
C GLN A 57 -55.62 -8.91 39.83
N SER A 58 -54.83 -9.96 39.61
CA SER A 58 -54.89 -10.71 38.34
C SER A 58 -54.01 -11.97 38.29
N ASN A 59 -53.89 -12.69 39.37
CA ASN A 59 -53.07 -13.91 39.40
C ASN A 59 -53.67 -15.12 38.62
N LEU A 60 -54.75 -14.97 37.87
CA LEU A 60 -55.31 -16.08 37.07
C LEU A 60 -55.17 -15.84 35.54
N PHE A 61 -54.91 -14.64 35.10
CA PHE A 61 -54.71 -14.35 33.65
C PHE A 61 -53.26 -14.49 33.21
N TYR A 62 -52.31 -14.38 34.11
CA TYR A 62 -50.89 -14.46 33.77
C TYR A 62 -50.34 -15.88 33.59
N SER A 63 -51.00 -16.88 34.11
CA SER A 63 -50.57 -18.30 33.95
C SER A 63 -50.86 -18.86 32.56
N LEU A 64 -51.93 -18.42 31.88
CA LEU A 64 -52.24 -18.86 30.51
C LEU A 64 -51.50 -18.05 29.46
N ALA A 65 -51.23 -16.77 29.69
CA ALA A 65 -50.41 -15.93 28.80
C ALA A 65 -48.91 -16.30 28.86
N GLY A 66 -48.41 -16.71 30.01
CA GLY A 66 -47.04 -17.18 30.20
C GLY A 66 -46.71 -18.46 29.43
N VAL A 67 -47.63 -19.41 29.37
CA VAL A 67 -47.43 -20.67 28.61
C VAL A 67 -47.49 -20.44 27.12
N ALA A 68 -48.35 -19.54 26.65
CA ALA A 68 -48.42 -19.19 25.21
C ALA A 68 -47.19 -18.39 24.76
N ALA A 69 -46.61 -17.52 25.61
CA ALA A 69 -45.36 -16.77 25.31
C ALA A 69 -44.12 -17.67 25.27
N VAL A 70 -44.03 -18.69 26.16
CA VAL A 70 -42.92 -19.64 26.13
C VAL A 70 -43.01 -20.61 24.94
N ALA A 71 -44.24 -20.99 24.52
CA ALA A 71 -44.44 -21.81 23.32
C ALA A 71 -44.13 -21.03 22.03
N SER A 72 -44.33 -19.70 21.99
CA SER A 72 -43.95 -18.83 20.83
C SER A 72 -42.45 -18.56 20.76
N LEU A 73 -41.75 -18.54 21.89
CA LEU A 73 -40.27 -18.40 21.91
C LEU A 73 -39.54 -19.69 21.54
N ALA A 74 -40.16 -20.87 21.71
CA ALA A 74 -39.60 -22.15 21.29
C ALA A 74 -39.73 -22.39 19.77
N SER A 75 -40.59 -21.63 19.06
CA SER A 75 -40.81 -21.78 17.62
C SER A 75 -39.86 -20.94 16.74
N CYS A 76 -39.02 -20.05 17.31
CA CYS A 76 -38.08 -19.22 16.59
C CYS A 76 -36.64 -19.70 16.64
N THR A 77 -36.37 -20.95 17.04
CA THR A 77 -35.08 -21.56 16.79
C THR A 77 -35.06 -22.19 15.38
N ASN A 78 -35.40 -21.41 14.37
CA ASN A 78 -34.81 -21.65 13.06
C ASN A 78 -33.31 -21.44 13.26
N LYS A 79 -32.56 -22.50 13.47
CA LYS A 79 -31.16 -22.55 13.18
C LYS A 79 -31.02 -22.16 11.70
N GLN A 80 -30.97 -20.87 11.44
CA GLN A 80 -30.35 -20.39 10.22
C GLN A 80 -29.00 -21.13 10.17
N LYS A 81 -28.89 -22.10 9.25
CA LYS A 81 -27.58 -22.63 8.90
C LYS A 81 -26.80 -21.40 8.48
N THR A 82 -26.06 -20.80 9.41
CA THR A 82 -24.97 -19.91 9.06
C THR A 82 -24.05 -20.80 8.23
N THR A 83 -24.15 -20.67 6.91
CA THR A 83 -23.09 -21.17 6.04
C THR A 83 -21.85 -20.51 6.56
N GLU A 84 -20.98 -21.29 7.16
CA GLU A 84 -19.68 -20.81 7.64
C GLU A 84 -18.99 -20.20 6.43
N GLN A 85 -18.97 -18.87 6.40
CA GLN A 85 -18.40 -18.13 5.28
C GLN A 85 -16.89 -18.32 5.36
N LYS A 86 -16.30 -18.93 4.34
CA LYS A 86 -14.85 -19.16 4.30
C LYS A 86 -14.14 -17.80 4.42
N PRO A 87 -13.10 -17.71 5.24
CA PRO A 87 -12.30 -16.48 5.34
C PRO A 87 -11.80 -16.04 3.97
N LEU A 88 -11.84 -14.73 3.71
CA LEU A 88 -11.38 -14.16 2.44
C LEU A 88 -9.84 -14.14 2.37
N ASN A 89 -9.31 -14.38 1.19
CA ASN A 89 -7.89 -14.14 0.92
C ASN A 89 -7.62 -12.64 0.81
N ILE A 90 -6.43 -12.21 1.23
CA ILE A 90 -6.00 -10.82 1.20
C ILE A 90 -4.76 -10.71 0.31
N VAL A 91 -4.83 -9.87 -0.71
CA VAL A 91 -3.66 -9.47 -1.50
C VAL A 91 -3.45 -7.97 -1.32
N TYR A 92 -2.30 -7.61 -0.82
CA TYR A 92 -1.90 -6.23 -0.60
C TYR A 92 -0.78 -5.86 -1.58
N ILE A 93 -1.07 -4.96 -2.53
CA ILE A 93 -0.08 -4.48 -3.51
C ILE A 93 0.34 -3.06 -3.13
N MET A 94 1.65 -2.85 -2.97
CA MET A 94 2.23 -1.55 -2.68
C MET A 94 3.22 -1.18 -3.78
N THR A 95 3.07 0.03 -4.32
CA THR A 95 4.06 0.70 -5.16
C THR A 95 4.80 1.76 -4.36
N ASP A 96 6.02 2.11 -4.74
CA ASP A 96 6.85 3.08 -4.02
C ASP A 96 6.92 4.42 -4.76
N ASP A 97 6.66 5.52 -4.04
CA ASP A 97 6.64 6.90 -4.58
C ASP A 97 5.70 7.09 -5.79
N HIS A 98 4.57 6.37 -5.82
CA HIS A 98 3.61 6.42 -6.90
C HIS A 98 2.56 7.50 -6.65
N THR A 99 2.56 8.55 -7.47
CA THR A 99 1.56 9.62 -7.40
C THR A 99 0.20 9.17 -7.97
N ALA A 100 -0.89 9.68 -7.39
CA ALA A 100 -2.24 9.39 -7.85
C ALA A 100 -2.49 9.79 -9.31
N GLN A 101 -1.88 10.88 -9.78
CA GLN A 101 -2.04 11.36 -11.16
C GLN A 101 -1.50 10.38 -12.21
N MET A 102 -0.61 9.46 -11.83
CA MET A 102 -0.06 8.43 -12.72
C MET A 102 -0.88 7.13 -12.70
N MET A 103 -2.12 7.19 -12.25
CA MET A 103 -3.11 6.11 -12.39
C MET A 103 -4.36 6.66 -13.06
N SER A 104 -4.74 6.11 -14.22
CA SER A 104 -5.84 6.64 -15.04
C SER A 104 -7.19 6.63 -14.34
N CYS A 105 -7.40 5.78 -13.34
CA CYS A 105 -8.58 5.84 -12.48
C CYS A 105 -8.69 7.12 -11.63
N TYR A 106 -7.60 7.87 -11.46
CA TYR A 106 -7.59 9.18 -10.78
C TYR A 106 -7.44 10.35 -11.75
N ASP A 107 -6.60 10.19 -12.80
CA ASP A 107 -6.33 11.25 -13.77
C ASP A 107 -5.98 10.64 -15.14
N THR A 108 -6.79 10.89 -16.14
CA THR A 108 -6.64 10.34 -17.49
C THR A 108 -5.68 11.13 -18.38
N ARG A 109 -5.13 12.26 -17.91
CA ARG A 109 -4.29 13.16 -18.73
C ARG A 109 -2.92 12.58 -19.04
N TYR A 110 -2.37 11.76 -18.16
CA TYR A 110 -0.96 11.38 -18.20
C TYR A 110 -0.74 10.00 -18.83
N MET A 111 -1.31 8.96 -18.28
CA MET A 111 -1.08 7.60 -18.78
C MET A 111 -2.32 6.72 -18.63
N GLU A 112 -2.28 5.57 -19.27
CA GLU A 112 -3.31 4.55 -19.18
C GLU A 112 -2.85 3.41 -18.27
N THR A 113 -3.67 3.07 -17.29
CA THR A 113 -3.42 1.97 -16.34
C THR A 113 -4.62 1.03 -16.26
N PRO A 114 -4.98 0.34 -17.37
CA PRO A 114 -6.25 -0.36 -17.52
C PRO A 114 -6.48 -1.46 -16.48
N ASN A 115 -5.43 -2.11 -15.99
CA ASN A 115 -5.55 -3.12 -14.95
C ASN A 115 -5.85 -2.52 -13.58
N LEU A 116 -5.28 -1.35 -13.26
CA LEU A 116 -5.61 -0.60 -12.04
C LEU A 116 -7.04 -0.03 -12.13
N ASP A 117 -7.42 0.46 -13.31
CA ASP A 117 -8.77 0.99 -13.56
C ASP A 117 -9.84 -0.08 -13.37
N ARG A 118 -9.58 -1.33 -13.80
CA ARG A 118 -10.48 -2.47 -13.56
C ARG A 118 -10.67 -2.73 -12.07
N ILE A 119 -9.60 -2.69 -11.28
CA ILE A 119 -9.70 -2.87 -9.82
C ILE A 119 -10.48 -1.70 -9.20
N ALA A 120 -10.26 -0.47 -9.67
CA ALA A 120 -10.99 0.70 -9.18
C ALA A 120 -12.48 0.65 -9.55
N ALA A 121 -12.83 0.11 -10.72
CA ALA A 121 -14.21 -0.04 -11.19
C ALA A 121 -14.99 -1.09 -10.39
N ASP A 122 -14.33 -2.20 -10.04
CA ASP A 122 -14.94 -3.29 -9.29
C ASP A 122 -14.91 -3.08 -7.77
N GLY A 123 -14.14 -2.09 -7.30
CA GLY A 123 -13.84 -1.86 -5.89
C GLY A 123 -14.23 -0.48 -5.38
N VAL A 124 -13.41 0.03 -4.46
CA VAL A 124 -13.56 1.36 -3.86
C VAL A 124 -12.29 2.18 -4.13
N ARG A 125 -12.48 3.37 -4.70
CA ARG A 125 -11.42 4.36 -4.90
C ARG A 125 -11.43 5.40 -3.78
N PHE A 126 -10.34 5.50 -3.04
CA PHE A 126 -10.19 6.51 -1.98
C PHE A 126 -9.64 7.81 -2.59
N THR A 127 -10.41 8.91 -2.47
CA THR A 127 -10.02 10.23 -2.95
C THR A 127 -9.31 11.08 -1.90
N GLN A 128 -9.39 10.68 -0.63
CA GLN A 128 -8.76 11.33 0.51
C GLN A 128 -7.98 10.28 1.31
N SER A 129 -6.72 10.08 0.95
CA SER A 129 -5.85 9.13 1.62
C SER A 129 -4.52 9.81 1.99
N PHE A 130 -4.09 9.63 3.23
CA PHE A 130 -2.93 10.31 3.78
C PHE A 130 -1.96 9.30 4.40
N VAL A 131 -0.67 9.56 4.24
CA VAL A 131 0.38 8.76 4.86
C VAL A 131 0.85 9.41 6.16
N ALA A 132 0.98 8.61 7.21
CA ALA A 132 1.36 9.09 8.54
C ALA A 132 2.82 9.59 8.60
N ASN A 133 3.72 8.97 7.80
CA ASN A 133 5.11 9.39 7.61
C ASN A 133 5.50 9.07 6.16
N SER A 134 5.89 10.08 5.40
CA SER A 134 6.10 9.98 3.95
C SER A 134 7.46 9.39 3.53
N LEU A 135 8.31 8.98 4.46
CA LEU A 135 9.53 8.24 4.16
C LEU A 135 9.24 6.73 4.00
N SER A 136 10.04 6.05 3.17
CA SER A 136 9.83 4.66 2.77
C SER A 136 9.70 3.68 3.95
N GLY A 137 10.73 3.55 4.78
CA GLY A 137 10.73 2.65 5.94
C GLY A 137 9.66 3.03 6.97
N PRO A 138 9.62 4.29 7.47
CA PRO A 138 8.61 4.72 8.44
C PRO A 138 7.17 4.48 8.02
N SER A 139 6.85 4.73 6.74
CA SER A 139 5.51 4.43 6.25
C SER A 139 5.20 2.94 6.22
N ARG A 140 6.17 2.08 5.86
CA ARG A 140 6.01 0.62 5.92
C ARG A 140 5.83 0.14 7.35
N ALA A 141 6.58 0.71 8.31
CA ALA A 141 6.40 0.45 9.73
C ALA A 141 5.01 0.89 10.22
N CYS A 142 4.53 2.09 9.82
CA CYS A 142 3.19 2.56 10.16
C CYS A 142 2.11 1.63 9.58
N MET A 143 2.25 1.23 8.33
CA MET A 143 1.32 0.34 7.64
C MET A 143 1.23 -1.02 8.34
N ILE A 144 2.37 -1.66 8.61
CA ILE A 144 2.36 -3.03 9.13
C ILE A 144 1.94 -3.11 10.61
N THR A 145 2.16 -2.03 11.38
CA THR A 145 1.81 -1.97 12.81
C THR A 145 0.46 -1.32 13.09
N GLY A 146 -0.08 -0.54 12.15
CA GLY A 146 -1.24 0.32 12.38
C GLY A 146 -0.95 1.48 13.35
N LYS A 147 0.33 1.83 13.57
CA LYS A 147 0.76 2.86 14.53
C LYS A 147 1.54 3.96 13.83
N HIS A 148 1.37 5.21 14.28
CA HIS A 148 2.25 6.31 13.87
C HIS A 148 3.70 6.07 14.31
N SER A 149 4.67 6.73 13.65
CA SER A 149 6.11 6.59 13.93
C SER A 149 6.46 6.87 15.38
N CYS A 150 5.78 7.81 16.05
CA CYS A 150 5.99 8.08 17.47
C CYS A 150 5.63 6.90 18.40
N ALA A 151 4.73 6.03 17.97
CA ALA A 151 4.32 4.84 18.71
C ALA A 151 5.07 3.57 18.30
N ASN A 152 5.38 3.40 17.00
CA ASN A 152 6.15 2.24 16.51
C ASN A 152 7.67 2.44 16.59
N LYS A 153 8.13 3.66 16.89
CA LYS A 153 9.55 4.03 17.07
C LYS A 153 10.42 3.93 15.82
N PHE A 154 9.83 3.92 14.64
CA PHE A 154 10.56 3.91 13.37
C PHE A 154 10.38 5.27 12.67
N TYR A 155 11.39 6.14 12.76
CA TYR A 155 11.27 7.55 12.39
C TYR A 155 11.89 7.89 11.03
N ASP A 156 12.98 7.20 10.65
CA ASP A 156 13.77 7.50 9.46
C ASP A 156 14.34 6.24 8.81
N ASN A 157 14.97 6.41 7.62
CA ASN A 157 15.56 5.32 6.84
C ASN A 157 17.04 5.04 7.15
N THR A 158 17.65 5.75 8.11
CA THR A 158 19.10 5.74 8.30
C THR A 158 19.54 5.27 9.67
N THR A 159 18.78 5.61 10.71
CA THR A 159 19.15 5.32 12.10
C THR A 159 18.24 4.30 12.77
N CYS A 160 17.06 4.05 12.22
CA CYS A 160 16.08 3.18 12.83
C CYS A 160 16.17 1.75 12.30
N VAL A 161 16.07 0.78 13.23
CA VAL A 161 15.85 -0.64 12.94
C VAL A 161 14.48 -1.01 13.49
N PHE A 162 13.66 -1.70 12.71
CA PHE A 162 12.32 -2.08 13.12
C PHE A 162 12.38 -3.17 14.21
N ASP A 163 11.72 -2.89 15.33
CA ASP A 163 11.57 -3.86 16.40
C ASP A 163 10.59 -4.96 15.99
N SER A 164 11.14 -6.10 15.61
CA SER A 164 10.40 -7.28 15.15
C SER A 164 9.51 -7.91 16.23
N SER A 165 9.63 -7.53 17.51
CA SER A 165 8.76 -8.01 18.59
C SER A 165 7.39 -7.36 18.57
N GLN A 166 7.25 -6.19 17.96
CA GLN A 166 5.99 -5.46 17.88
C GLN A 166 4.88 -6.27 17.24
N GLN A 167 3.66 -6.00 17.69
CA GLN A 167 2.46 -6.55 17.05
C GLN A 167 2.27 -5.93 15.67
N THR A 168 2.08 -6.79 14.66
CA THR A 168 1.81 -6.43 13.28
C THR A 168 0.56 -7.14 12.78
N PHE A 169 -0.13 -6.60 11.76
CA PHE A 169 -1.34 -7.25 11.27
C PHE A 169 -1.08 -8.66 10.69
N PRO A 170 0.06 -8.97 10.03
CA PRO A 170 0.33 -10.35 9.60
C PRO A 170 0.41 -11.33 10.78
N LYS A 171 1.03 -10.93 11.90
CA LYS A 171 1.06 -11.76 13.12
C LYS A 171 -0.35 -12.01 13.70
N LEU A 172 -1.24 -11.02 13.61
CA LEU A 172 -2.62 -11.19 14.04
C LEU A 172 -3.40 -12.14 13.12
N LEU A 173 -3.18 -12.03 11.82
CA LEU A 173 -3.79 -12.94 10.84
C LEU A 173 -3.32 -14.38 11.03
N GLN A 174 -2.03 -14.61 11.31
CA GLN A 174 -1.52 -15.94 11.65
C GLN A 174 -2.24 -16.56 12.85
N LYS A 175 -2.55 -15.77 13.89
CA LYS A 175 -3.28 -16.26 15.08
C LYS A 175 -4.68 -16.77 14.76
N VAL A 176 -5.28 -16.33 13.68
CA VAL A 176 -6.62 -16.77 13.22
C VAL A 176 -6.54 -17.69 11.99
N GLY A 177 -5.39 -18.30 11.74
CA GLY A 177 -5.21 -19.38 10.78
C GLY A 177 -4.81 -18.98 9.36
N TYR A 178 -4.52 -17.69 9.10
CA TYR A 178 -4.03 -17.27 7.80
C TYR A 178 -2.58 -17.70 7.58
N GLN A 179 -2.26 -18.05 6.34
CA GLN A 179 -0.88 -18.04 5.86
C GLN A 179 -0.52 -16.62 5.43
N THR A 180 0.66 -16.19 5.79
CA THR A 180 1.14 -14.84 5.48
C THR A 180 2.41 -14.90 4.66
N ALA A 181 2.47 -14.10 3.59
CA ALA A 181 3.64 -14.00 2.73
C ALA A 181 4.00 -12.55 2.41
N LEU A 182 5.28 -12.30 2.14
CA LEU A 182 5.80 -11.01 1.71
C LEU A 182 6.81 -11.20 0.59
N VAL A 183 6.63 -10.50 -0.53
CA VAL A 183 7.57 -10.48 -1.65
C VAL A 183 7.92 -9.04 -2.02
N GLY A 184 9.21 -8.77 -2.21
CA GLY A 184 9.71 -7.48 -2.71
C GLY A 184 10.33 -6.58 -1.65
N LYS A 185 10.09 -5.27 -1.69
CA LYS A 185 10.76 -4.28 -0.85
C LYS A 185 10.27 -4.31 0.60
N TRP A 186 11.15 -4.64 1.54
CA TRP A 186 10.87 -4.58 2.98
C TRP A 186 11.30 -3.26 3.60
N HIS A 187 12.58 -2.92 3.51
CA HIS A 187 13.17 -1.64 3.90
C HIS A 187 12.88 -1.20 5.35
N LEU A 188 12.98 -2.14 6.29
CA LEU A 188 12.82 -1.88 7.72
C LEU A 188 14.08 -2.22 8.53
N GLU A 189 15.22 -2.44 7.85
CA GLU A 189 16.54 -2.70 8.45
C GLU A 189 16.58 -3.91 9.41
N SER A 190 15.53 -4.73 9.39
CA SER A 190 15.40 -5.99 10.10
C SER A 190 14.87 -7.06 9.15
N LEU A 191 15.02 -8.34 9.49
CA LEU A 191 14.36 -9.40 8.73
C LEU A 191 12.83 -9.38 8.99
N PRO A 192 12.02 -9.77 7.98
CA PRO A 192 10.57 -9.85 8.14
C PRO A 192 10.16 -10.80 9.26
N SER A 193 9.17 -10.41 10.05
CA SER A 193 8.59 -11.25 11.10
C SER A 193 7.06 -11.29 10.99
N GLY A 194 6.47 -12.44 11.31
CA GLY A 194 5.03 -12.67 11.17
C GLY A 194 4.64 -13.09 9.76
N PHE A 195 5.56 -13.70 9.02
CA PHE A 195 5.32 -14.28 7.72
C PHE A 195 5.76 -15.76 7.70
N ASN A 196 4.97 -16.58 7.03
CA ASN A 196 5.29 -17.98 6.78
C ASN A 196 6.25 -18.13 5.58
N TYR A 197 6.21 -17.16 4.68
CA TYR A 197 7.09 -17.07 3.54
C TYR A 197 7.49 -15.61 3.30
N TRP A 198 8.75 -15.37 2.97
CA TRP A 198 9.16 -14.06 2.47
C TRP A 198 10.40 -14.16 1.58
N GLN A 199 10.46 -13.25 0.62
CA GLN A 199 11.59 -13.02 -0.25
C GLN A 199 11.69 -11.53 -0.53
N ILE A 200 12.72 -10.87 -0.03
CA ILE A 200 12.84 -9.42 -0.03
C ILE A 200 14.06 -8.93 -0.79
N VAL A 201 13.98 -7.72 -1.32
CA VAL A 201 15.15 -7.05 -1.90
C VAL A 201 15.96 -6.36 -0.81
N PRO A 202 17.31 -6.37 -0.88
CA PRO A 202 18.17 -5.61 0.03
C PRO A 202 17.91 -4.10 -0.09
N GLY A 203 17.72 -3.41 1.03
CA GLY A 203 17.55 -1.96 1.09
C GLY A 203 16.49 -1.43 0.12
N GLN A 204 16.90 -0.61 -0.85
CA GLN A 204 16.03 -0.02 -1.88
C GLN A 204 15.76 -0.95 -3.07
N GLY A 205 16.53 -2.03 -3.22
CA GLY A 205 16.51 -2.90 -4.41
C GLY A 205 17.07 -2.22 -5.66
N ASP A 206 17.47 -3.02 -6.64
CA ASP A 206 17.93 -2.58 -7.96
C ASP A 206 16.86 -2.89 -9.01
N TYR A 207 16.74 -2.06 -10.05
CA TYR A 207 15.73 -2.26 -11.09
C TYR A 207 16.03 -3.45 -11.99
N TYR A 208 17.30 -3.66 -12.34
CA TYR A 208 17.75 -4.74 -13.21
C TYR A 208 18.58 -5.76 -12.43
N ASN A 209 18.31 -7.01 -12.70
CA ASN A 209 19.03 -8.15 -12.15
C ASN A 209 19.26 -8.02 -10.63
N PRO A 210 18.18 -7.81 -9.84
CA PRO A 210 18.30 -7.56 -8.40
C PRO A 210 18.73 -8.81 -7.63
N ALA A 211 19.38 -8.57 -6.50
CA ALA A 211 19.51 -9.59 -5.47
C ALA A 211 18.22 -9.69 -4.64
N PHE A 212 17.94 -10.87 -4.11
CA PHE A 212 16.90 -11.12 -3.12
C PHE A 212 17.47 -11.83 -1.92
N ILE A 213 16.98 -11.50 -0.74
CA ILE A 213 17.24 -12.23 0.50
C ILE A 213 16.04 -13.15 0.73
N THR A 214 16.30 -14.44 0.95
CA THR A 214 15.29 -15.46 1.22
C THR A 214 15.08 -15.64 2.72
N GLN A 215 14.01 -16.34 3.10
CA GLN A 215 13.73 -16.64 4.51
C GLN A 215 14.81 -17.49 5.18
N ASP A 216 15.64 -18.21 4.42
CA ASP A 216 16.80 -18.95 4.92
C ASP A 216 18.01 -18.04 5.11
N ASN A 217 17.83 -16.73 4.92
CA ASN A 217 18.84 -15.68 4.98
C ASN A 217 19.95 -15.83 3.91
N ASP A 218 19.64 -16.53 2.84
CA ASP A 218 20.49 -16.61 1.67
C ASP A 218 20.25 -15.44 0.73
N THR A 219 21.30 -14.99 0.05
CA THR A 219 21.18 -13.97 -1.01
C THR A 219 21.26 -14.65 -2.37
N ILE A 220 20.18 -14.55 -3.14
CA ILE A 220 20.08 -15.07 -4.49
C ILE A 220 20.05 -13.94 -5.51
N GLN A 221 20.76 -14.11 -6.63
CA GLN A 221 20.73 -13.17 -7.75
C GLN A 221 19.69 -13.65 -8.76
N LYS A 222 18.74 -12.76 -9.12
CA LYS A 222 17.77 -13.05 -10.18
C LYS A 222 18.05 -12.20 -11.41
N HIS A 223 17.82 -12.78 -12.58
CA HIS A 223 17.98 -12.10 -13.86
C HIS A 223 16.62 -11.59 -14.36
N GLY A 224 16.52 -10.32 -14.72
CA GLY A 224 15.32 -9.67 -15.21
C GLY A 224 15.03 -8.32 -14.58
N TYR A 225 13.84 -7.80 -14.84
CA TYR A 225 13.36 -6.54 -14.30
C TYR A 225 12.60 -6.75 -12.99
N ILE A 226 12.90 -5.95 -11.99
CA ILE A 226 12.45 -6.16 -10.60
C ILE A 226 10.93 -6.29 -10.45
N THR A 227 10.15 -5.49 -11.20
CA THR A 227 8.67 -5.53 -11.07
C THR A 227 8.12 -6.86 -11.54
N ASN A 228 8.66 -7.39 -12.65
CA ASN A 228 8.26 -8.70 -13.18
C ASN A 228 8.67 -9.80 -12.19
N LEU A 229 9.92 -9.78 -11.72
CA LEU A 229 10.43 -10.78 -10.78
C LEU A 229 9.63 -10.84 -9.46
N ILE A 230 9.25 -9.69 -8.91
CA ILE A 230 8.41 -9.63 -7.70
C ILE A 230 7.01 -10.18 -7.98
N THR A 231 6.45 -9.86 -9.15
CA THR A 231 5.13 -10.35 -9.56
C THR A 231 5.15 -11.86 -9.77
N ASP A 232 6.16 -12.37 -10.48
CA ASP A 232 6.32 -13.81 -10.74
C ASP A 232 6.50 -14.61 -9.44
N ASP A 233 7.30 -14.10 -8.51
CA ASP A 233 7.47 -14.72 -7.18
C ASP A 233 6.16 -14.75 -6.38
N ALA A 234 5.35 -13.69 -6.48
CA ALA A 234 4.06 -13.61 -5.82
C ALA A 234 3.06 -14.62 -6.42
N ILE A 235 3.03 -14.74 -7.74
CA ILE A 235 2.20 -15.72 -8.47
C ILE A 235 2.65 -17.14 -8.13
N ASP A 236 3.95 -17.41 -8.20
CA ASP A 236 4.51 -18.73 -7.86
C ASP A 236 4.17 -19.14 -6.42
N TRP A 237 4.24 -18.20 -5.48
CA TRP A 237 3.83 -18.49 -4.11
C TRP A 237 2.33 -18.82 -4.01
N MET A 238 1.47 -18.06 -4.70
CA MET A 238 0.02 -18.29 -4.69
C MET A 238 -0.37 -19.62 -5.32
N GLU A 239 0.32 -20.02 -6.39
CA GLU A 239 -0.04 -21.21 -7.16
C GLU A 239 0.62 -22.48 -6.62
N ASN A 240 1.89 -22.39 -6.19
CA ASN A 240 2.72 -23.57 -5.97
C ASN A 240 3.22 -23.78 -4.53
N LYS A 241 3.21 -22.73 -3.67
CA LYS A 241 3.88 -22.80 -2.37
C LYS A 241 2.94 -22.75 -1.17
N ARG A 242 1.79 -22.08 -1.30
CA ARG A 242 0.83 -21.97 -0.20
C ARG A 242 0.04 -23.28 0.00
N ASP A 243 -0.50 -23.46 1.18
CA ASP A 243 -1.52 -24.49 1.45
C ASP A 243 -2.88 -24.01 0.90
N PRO A 244 -3.46 -24.70 -0.09
CA PRO A 244 -4.71 -24.27 -0.72
C PRO A 244 -5.92 -24.30 0.22
N GLU A 245 -5.85 -25.06 1.33
CA GLU A 245 -6.94 -25.21 2.31
C GLU A 245 -7.00 -24.06 3.32
N LYS A 246 -5.96 -23.20 3.38
CA LYS A 246 -5.92 -22.09 4.32
C LYS A 246 -6.15 -20.76 3.62
N PRO A 247 -6.80 -19.81 4.30
CA PRO A 247 -6.84 -18.43 3.84
C PRO A 247 -5.43 -17.83 3.89
N PHE A 248 -5.17 -16.86 3.03
CA PHE A 248 -3.86 -16.22 2.98
C PHE A 248 -3.92 -14.70 2.98
N CYS A 249 -2.82 -14.11 3.43
CA CYS A 249 -2.50 -12.69 3.27
C CYS A 249 -1.12 -12.56 2.59
N LEU A 250 -1.11 -12.05 1.37
CA LEU A 250 0.09 -11.83 0.56
C LEU A 250 0.36 -10.34 0.38
N LEU A 251 1.54 -9.90 0.79
CA LEU A 251 2.05 -8.55 0.58
C LEU A 251 3.02 -8.55 -0.61
N ILE A 252 2.69 -7.78 -1.64
CA ILE A 252 3.50 -7.60 -2.85
C ILE A 252 4.01 -6.16 -2.86
N HIS A 253 5.27 -5.98 -2.51
CA HIS A 253 5.86 -4.67 -2.33
C HIS A 253 6.83 -4.33 -3.46
N HIS A 254 6.35 -3.60 -4.47
CA HIS A 254 7.18 -3.16 -5.58
C HIS A 254 8.15 -2.05 -5.20
N LYS A 255 9.34 -2.04 -5.83
CA LYS A 255 10.25 -0.90 -5.84
C LYS A 255 9.74 0.24 -6.74
N ALA A 256 9.17 -0.10 -7.89
CA ALA A 256 8.69 0.88 -8.84
C ALA A 256 7.54 1.71 -8.23
N ILE A 257 7.50 2.98 -8.51
CA ILE A 257 8.34 3.77 -9.40
C ILE A 257 9.33 4.69 -8.65
N HIS A 258 9.98 4.21 -7.61
CA HIS A 258 10.94 4.99 -6.82
C HIS A 258 12.08 5.53 -7.70
N ARG A 259 12.59 6.74 -7.39
CA ARG A 259 13.83 7.28 -7.96
C ARG A 259 14.91 6.17 -7.98
N ASN A 260 15.64 5.89 -9.04
CA ASN A 260 15.93 6.76 -10.20
C ASN A 260 15.09 6.47 -11.47
N TRP A 261 13.90 5.91 -11.33
CA TRP A 261 12.94 5.74 -12.45
C TRP A 261 13.54 5.03 -13.67
N MET A 262 14.11 3.86 -13.50
CA MET A 262 14.58 3.06 -14.62
C MET A 262 13.44 2.18 -15.11
N ALA A 263 12.92 2.47 -16.29
CA ALA A 263 11.86 1.68 -16.92
C ALA A 263 12.39 0.30 -17.38
N ASP A 264 11.49 -0.68 -17.51
CA ASP A 264 11.82 -1.91 -18.24
C ASP A 264 12.11 -1.61 -19.71
N THR A 265 13.09 -2.30 -20.30
CA THR A 265 13.51 -2.09 -21.68
C THR A 265 12.38 -2.26 -22.70
N CYS A 266 11.42 -3.13 -22.43
CA CYS A 266 10.23 -3.29 -23.27
C CYS A 266 9.26 -2.10 -23.23
N ASN A 267 9.36 -1.22 -22.25
CA ASN A 267 8.47 -0.07 -22.05
C ASN A 267 9.13 1.27 -22.37
N LEU A 268 10.41 1.32 -22.76
CA LEU A 268 11.15 2.57 -22.98
C LEU A 268 10.45 3.48 -23.99
N ALA A 269 9.96 2.94 -25.10
CA ALA A 269 9.32 3.70 -26.18
C ALA A 269 7.79 3.88 -25.99
N LEU A 270 7.20 3.42 -24.88
CA LEU A 270 5.74 3.39 -24.72
C LEU A 270 5.06 4.76 -24.89
N TYR A 271 5.76 5.83 -24.52
CA TYR A 271 5.27 7.20 -24.60
C TYR A 271 6.19 8.13 -25.39
N GLU A 272 6.98 7.59 -26.34
CA GLU A 272 7.96 8.36 -27.11
C GLU A 272 7.31 9.53 -27.88
N ASP A 273 6.12 9.32 -28.42
CA ASP A 273 5.37 10.34 -29.18
C ASP A 273 4.45 11.20 -28.32
N LYS A 274 4.46 11.04 -27.00
CA LYS A 274 3.53 11.73 -26.11
C LYS A 274 4.16 12.93 -25.42
N THR A 275 3.60 14.11 -25.60
CA THR A 275 3.89 15.29 -24.78
C THR A 275 2.97 15.29 -23.56
N PHE A 276 3.55 15.25 -22.37
CA PHE A 276 2.79 15.31 -21.13
C PHE A 276 2.41 16.76 -20.80
N PRO A 277 1.14 17.03 -20.43
CA PRO A 277 0.75 18.37 -19.99
C PRO A 277 1.43 18.73 -18.68
N LEU A 278 1.79 19.99 -18.53
CA LEU A 278 2.24 20.48 -17.23
C LEU A 278 1.09 20.51 -16.25
N PRO A 279 1.33 20.23 -14.96
CA PRO A 279 0.33 20.44 -13.92
C PRO A 279 -0.09 21.90 -13.84
N ASP A 280 -1.35 22.19 -13.50
CA ASP A 280 -1.88 23.55 -13.44
C ASP A 280 -1.11 24.45 -12.44
N ASN A 281 -0.48 23.86 -11.45
CA ASN A 281 0.33 24.53 -10.43
C ASN A 281 1.85 24.42 -10.68
N PHE A 282 2.29 24.13 -11.90
CA PHE A 282 3.72 23.96 -12.20
C PHE A 282 4.53 25.24 -11.98
N PHE A 283 3.94 26.39 -12.28
CA PHE A 283 4.53 27.72 -12.10
C PHE A 283 3.93 28.49 -10.92
N ASP A 284 3.46 27.76 -9.89
CA ASP A 284 2.87 28.34 -8.70
C ASP A 284 3.90 29.18 -7.92
N ASP A 285 3.53 30.40 -7.55
CA ASP A 285 4.37 31.31 -6.77
C ASP A 285 4.33 31.09 -5.25
N TYR A 286 3.48 30.11 -4.82
CA TYR A 286 3.25 29.75 -3.41
C TYR A 286 2.66 30.89 -2.55
N GLU A 287 2.00 31.91 -3.14
CA GLU A 287 1.36 32.98 -2.41
C GLU A 287 0.44 32.46 -1.30
N GLY A 288 0.53 33.04 -0.11
CA GLY A 288 -0.24 32.62 1.07
C GLY A 288 0.19 31.30 1.71
N ARG A 289 1.25 30.64 1.21
CA ARG A 289 1.77 29.34 1.71
C ARG A 289 3.25 29.44 2.11
N PRO A 290 3.56 30.06 3.26
CA PRO A 290 4.92 30.40 3.64
C PRO A 290 5.85 29.18 3.78
N ALA A 291 5.35 28.02 4.18
CA ALA A 291 6.16 26.80 4.28
C ALA A 291 6.57 26.27 2.90
N ALA A 292 5.69 26.36 1.89
CA ALA A 292 6.00 25.99 0.52
C ALA A 292 6.95 26.99 -0.14
N ALA A 293 6.73 28.29 0.10
CA ALA A 293 7.60 29.36 -0.42
C ALA A 293 9.04 29.32 0.16
N ALA A 294 9.17 28.86 1.42
CA ALA A 294 10.48 28.73 2.07
C ALA A 294 11.22 27.43 1.68
N GLN A 295 10.60 26.53 0.94
CA GLN A 295 11.23 25.29 0.53
C GLN A 295 12.23 25.53 -0.59
N GLU A 296 13.50 25.12 -0.39
CA GLU A 296 14.59 25.34 -1.35
C GLU A 296 14.69 24.26 -2.44
N MET A 297 13.72 23.35 -2.53
CA MET A 297 13.71 22.28 -3.54
C MET A 297 13.19 22.79 -4.88
N SER A 298 13.94 22.54 -5.95
CA SER A 298 13.54 22.90 -7.32
C SER A 298 14.03 21.87 -8.34
N ILE A 299 13.38 21.83 -9.50
CA ILE A 299 13.80 20.95 -10.61
C ILE A 299 15.23 21.29 -11.03
N VAL A 300 15.57 22.58 -11.16
CA VAL A 300 16.89 23.01 -11.65
C VAL A 300 18.03 22.66 -10.68
N LYS A 301 17.78 22.76 -9.37
CA LYS A 301 18.83 22.51 -8.36
C LYS A 301 18.97 21.05 -7.98
N ASP A 302 17.87 20.32 -7.95
CA ASP A 302 17.77 19.04 -7.22
C ASP A 302 17.60 17.83 -8.12
N MET A 303 17.12 18.00 -9.36
CA MET A 303 17.15 16.92 -10.35
C MET A 303 18.56 16.78 -10.93
N ASP A 304 19.08 15.58 -10.87
CA ASP A 304 20.38 15.24 -11.40
C ASP A 304 20.29 14.85 -12.89
N MET A 305 21.05 15.52 -13.74
CA MET A 305 21.03 15.33 -15.18
C MET A 305 21.34 13.89 -15.60
N ILE A 306 22.26 13.24 -14.91
CA ILE A 306 22.67 11.86 -15.22
C ILE A 306 21.75 10.84 -14.55
N TYR A 307 21.57 10.99 -13.24
CA TYR A 307 20.86 10.01 -12.43
C TYR A 307 19.34 10.02 -12.67
N ASP A 308 18.76 11.21 -12.72
CA ASP A 308 17.32 11.39 -12.89
C ASP A 308 16.91 11.48 -14.35
N LEU A 309 17.60 12.27 -15.17
CA LEU A 309 17.24 12.52 -16.56
C LEU A 309 17.96 11.61 -17.56
N LYS A 310 18.92 10.80 -17.13
CA LYS A 310 19.68 9.83 -17.95
C LYS A 310 20.62 10.49 -19.00
N MET A 311 20.92 11.78 -18.88
CA MET A 311 21.76 12.55 -19.81
C MET A 311 23.25 12.29 -19.57
N LEU A 312 23.67 11.03 -19.67
CA LEU A 312 25.05 10.60 -19.40
C LEU A 312 25.96 10.88 -20.60
N ARG A 313 26.94 11.77 -20.43
CA ARG A 313 28.06 11.95 -21.37
C ARG A 313 29.40 11.60 -20.72
N PRO A 314 30.43 11.26 -21.53
CA PRO A 314 31.74 10.87 -20.99
C PRO A 314 32.33 11.86 -19.99
N ASN A 315 32.23 13.17 -20.27
CA ASN A 315 32.85 14.25 -19.47
C ASN A 315 31.84 14.98 -18.55
N GLU A 316 30.57 14.56 -18.50
CA GLU A 316 29.55 15.20 -17.65
C GLU A 316 29.86 14.94 -16.18
N LYS A 317 29.81 15.99 -15.36
CA LYS A 317 30.07 15.91 -13.92
C LYS A 317 28.77 15.86 -13.16
N SER A 318 28.59 14.82 -12.36
CA SER A 318 27.50 14.69 -11.40
C SER A 318 27.99 13.93 -10.18
N ARG A 319 27.52 14.33 -9.00
CA ARG A 319 27.78 13.61 -7.75
C ARG A 319 27.18 12.20 -7.74
N LEU A 320 26.14 11.97 -8.56
CA LEU A 320 25.43 10.70 -8.64
C LEU A 320 25.85 9.84 -9.85
N ARG A 321 26.85 10.30 -10.61
CA ARG A 321 27.33 9.57 -11.80
C ARG A 321 27.74 8.12 -11.49
N SER A 322 28.61 7.93 -10.52
CA SER A 322 29.10 6.59 -10.15
C SER A 322 27.98 5.69 -9.67
N LEU A 323 26.97 6.26 -8.98
CA LEU A 323 25.79 5.52 -8.57
C LEU A 323 24.95 5.09 -9.78
N TYR A 324 24.75 5.96 -10.76
CA TYR A 324 24.03 5.64 -11.98
C TYR A 324 24.78 4.58 -12.82
N GLU A 325 26.10 4.74 -12.99
CA GLU A 325 26.93 3.75 -13.68
C GLU A 325 26.90 2.37 -12.99
N ARG A 326 26.82 2.32 -11.66
CA ARG A 326 26.61 1.08 -10.93
C ARG A 326 25.28 0.41 -11.30
N PHE A 327 24.20 1.16 -11.45
CA PHE A 327 22.91 0.60 -11.89
C PHE A 327 22.95 0.12 -13.34
N LEU A 328 23.61 0.85 -14.23
CA LEU A 328 23.82 0.41 -15.61
C LEU A 328 24.70 -0.84 -15.69
N GLY A 329 25.68 -0.97 -14.81
CA GLY A 329 26.55 -2.14 -14.70
C GLY A 329 25.85 -3.42 -14.20
N ARG A 330 24.62 -3.32 -13.72
CA ARG A 330 23.81 -4.50 -13.39
C ARG A 330 23.06 -5.07 -14.59
N MET A 331 22.92 -4.30 -15.65
CA MET A 331 22.29 -4.75 -16.90
C MET A 331 23.19 -5.78 -17.59
N ASP A 332 22.57 -6.81 -18.14
CA ASP A 332 23.26 -7.68 -19.10
C ASP A 332 23.48 -6.94 -20.44
N GLU A 333 24.20 -7.60 -21.36
CA GLU A 333 24.53 -7.02 -22.66
C GLU A 333 23.29 -6.62 -23.47
N GLY A 334 22.23 -7.46 -23.46
CA GLY A 334 21.00 -7.20 -24.20
C GLY A 334 20.20 -6.04 -23.60
N GLN A 335 20.03 -6.03 -22.27
CA GLN A 335 19.38 -4.96 -21.52
C GLN A 335 20.13 -3.63 -21.74
N ARG A 336 21.44 -3.66 -21.66
CA ARG A 336 22.29 -2.48 -21.85
C ARG A 336 22.23 -1.97 -23.29
N ALA A 337 22.27 -2.83 -24.26
CA ALA A 337 22.17 -2.44 -25.68
C ALA A 337 20.81 -1.80 -25.98
N ALA A 338 19.71 -2.34 -25.45
CA ALA A 338 18.38 -1.76 -25.60
C ALA A 338 18.29 -0.38 -24.95
N TRP A 339 18.84 -0.23 -23.74
CA TRP A 339 18.90 1.02 -23.01
C TRP A 339 19.69 2.10 -23.75
N ASP A 340 20.90 1.78 -24.17
CA ASP A 340 21.78 2.69 -24.89
C ASP A 340 21.20 3.10 -26.26
N LYS A 341 20.59 2.16 -26.98
CA LYS A 341 19.91 2.43 -28.25
C LYS A 341 18.78 3.46 -28.08
N PHE A 342 18.03 3.38 -26.98
CA PHE A 342 16.94 4.32 -26.73
C PHE A 342 17.46 5.69 -26.29
N TYR A 343 18.39 5.74 -25.34
CA TYR A 343 18.84 7.02 -24.78
C TYR A 343 19.86 7.76 -25.60
N ALA A 344 20.67 7.09 -26.41
CA ALA A 344 21.74 7.76 -27.20
C ALA A 344 21.22 8.90 -28.09
N PRO A 345 20.19 8.74 -28.91
CA PRO A 345 19.66 9.82 -29.74
C PRO A 345 19.06 10.97 -28.90
N ILE A 346 18.41 10.65 -27.78
CA ILE A 346 17.84 11.65 -26.86
C ILE A 346 18.95 12.49 -26.23
N ILE A 347 20.03 11.85 -25.78
CA ILE A 347 21.20 12.52 -25.20
C ILE A 347 21.85 13.42 -26.25
N ASP A 348 22.05 12.91 -27.46
CA ASP A 348 22.67 13.67 -28.57
C ASP A 348 21.83 14.90 -28.94
N ASP A 349 20.52 14.76 -29.01
CA ASP A 349 19.63 15.87 -29.33
C ASP A 349 19.56 16.90 -28.22
N PHE A 350 19.44 16.47 -26.97
CA PHE A 350 19.45 17.35 -25.79
C PHE A 350 20.67 18.27 -25.74
N TYR A 351 21.84 17.75 -26.06
CA TYR A 351 23.08 18.54 -26.00
C TYR A 351 23.42 19.28 -27.29
N LYS A 352 22.63 19.20 -28.35
CA LYS A 352 22.73 20.07 -29.53
C LYS A 352 22.04 21.42 -29.32
N GLN A 353 21.09 21.47 -28.39
CA GLN A 353 20.37 22.70 -28.04
C GLN A 353 21.21 23.59 -27.16
#